data_fe9d9333d679abaf09f519ba65bf3ac2
#
_entry.id   fe9d9333d679abaf09f519ba65bf3ac2
#
_cell.length_a   1.000
_cell.length_b   1.000
_cell.length_c   1.000
_cell.angle_alpha   90.00
_cell.angle_beta   90.00
_cell.angle_gamma   90.00
#
_symmetry.space_group_name_H-M   'P 1'
#
loop_
_entity.id
_entity.type
_entity.pdbx_description
1 polymer ?
#
loop_
_entity_poly.entity_id
_entity_poly.type
_entity_poly.pdbx_seq_one_letter_code
_entity_poly.pdbx_strand_id
1 'polypeptide(L)'
;MTSQRTLAEWVEEQQASGRYIFTRADVEAGLGGSSIAVQTALRRLKQKGRIASPRRGFHVIVPPEYRAAGCPPASWFIDDLMKHLGRDYYVGILTAAALHGAGHQQPMVFQVIGDRATRPMQAGRVRINVHASKTVATMPVDRVDTETGTMAVATPETTAFDLVRFFSAAGHWNNVATALSELGEKIDGDRLVEVAAHVRLPDVQRLGYLMTVVGEGDLAEPLAQWLARRRTSVVHLRTDRPAGEVEVDHRWRLVPNEQVDIDL
;
A
#
# COMPACT_ATOMS: atom_id res chain seq x y z
N MET A 1 -33.55 -26.55 27.61
CA MET A 1 -32.18 -26.83 27.11
C MET A 1 -31.86 -25.70 26.13
N THR A 2 -31.12 -24.71 26.57
CA THR A 2 -30.65 -23.62 25.69
C THR A 2 -29.65 -24.22 24.70
N SER A 3 -30.01 -24.26 23.42
CA SER A 3 -29.10 -24.73 22.36
C SER A 3 -27.83 -23.88 22.43
N GLN A 4 -26.71 -24.51 22.64
CA GLN A 4 -25.43 -23.83 22.72
C GLN A 4 -25.14 -23.26 21.31
N ARG A 5 -25.07 -21.91 21.20
CA ARG A 5 -24.82 -21.15 19.98
C ARG A 5 -23.57 -21.64 19.28
N THR A 6 -23.65 -21.98 18.01
CA THR A 6 -22.52 -22.47 17.23
C THR A 6 -21.66 -21.30 16.70
N LEU A 7 -20.41 -21.57 16.36
CA LEU A 7 -19.55 -20.56 15.72
C LEU A 7 -20.10 -20.10 14.35
N ALA A 8 -20.83 -20.96 13.63
CA ALA A 8 -21.43 -20.60 12.37
C ALA A 8 -22.54 -19.56 12.55
N GLU A 9 -23.42 -19.76 13.50
CA GLU A 9 -24.50 -18.81 13.87
C GLU A 9 -23.89 -17.49 14.38
N TRP A 10 -22.85 -17.55 15.21
CA TRP A 10 -22.16 -16.36 15.68
C TRP A 10 -21.56 -15.54 14.53
N VAL A 11 -20.91 -16.20 13.54
CA VAL A 11 -20.35 -15.52 12.35
C VAL A 11 -21.45 -14.88 11.50
N GLU A 12 -22.60 -15.55 11.35
CA GLU A 12 -23.77 -14.99 10.65
C GLU A 12 -24.32 -13.74 11.34
N GLU A 13 -24.37 -13.72 12.66
CA GLU A 13 -24.79 -12.55 13.42
C GLU A 13 -23.76 -11.41 13.35
N GLN A 14 -22.44 -11.71 13.37
CA GLN A 14 -21.43 -10.67 13.13
C GLN A 14 -21.63 -10.05 11.77
N GLN A 15 -21.80 -10.85 10.72
CA GLN A 15 -22.05 -10.37 9.37
C GLN A 15 -23.34 -9.55 9.28
N ALA A 16 -24.42 -10.01 9.89
CA ALA A 16 -25.71 -9.29 9.93
C ALA A 16 -25.61 -7.93 10.63
N SER A 17 -24.68 -7.79 11.60
CA SER A 17 -24.38 -6.52 12.27
C SER A 17 -23.33 -5.64 11.56
N GLY A 18 -22.93 -5.99 10.32
CA GLY A 18 -21.95 -5.27 9.55
C GLY A 18 -20.50 -5.50 9.97
N ARG A 19 -20.23 -6.50 10.81
CA ARG A 19 -18.88 -6.85 11.24
C ARG A 19 -18.32 -7.98 10.40
N TYR A 20 -17.25 -7.69 9.68
CA TYR A 20 -16.62 -8.67 8.78
C TYR A 20 -15.28 -9.20 9.31
N ILE A 21 -14.81 -8.67 10.44
CA ILE A 21 -13.50 -8.99 11.00
C ILE A 21 -13.68 -9.44 12.45
N PHE A 22 -12.95 -10.48 12.83
CA PHE A 22 -12.89 -10.95 14.21
C PHE A 22 -11.57 -11.66 14.49
N THR A 23 -11.20 -11.67 15.76
CA THR A 23 -10.04 -12.41 16.27
C THR A 23 -10.51 -13.71 16.95
N ARG A 24 -9.55 -14.58 17.23
CA ARG A 24 -9.84 -15.75 18.05
C ARG A 24 -10.33 -15.36 19.46
N ALA A 25 -9.79 -14.29 20.03
CA ALA A 25 -10.20 -13.79 21.34
C ALA A 25 -11.68 -13.37 21.36
N ASP A 26 -12.16 -12.76 20.27
CA ASP A 26 -13.57 -12.37 20.14
C ASP A 26 -14.50 -13.59 20.17
N VAL A 27 -14.09 -14.68 19.51
CA VAL A 27 -14.85 -15.94 19.53
C VAL A 27 -14.87 -16.56 20.92
N GLU A 28 -13.72 -16.60 21.60
CA GLU A 28 -13.59 -17.14 22.95
C GLU A 28 -14.44 -16.32 23.95
N ALA A 29 -14.47 -15.01 23.81
CA ALA A 29 -15.29 -14.11 24.63
C ALA A 29 -16.80 -14.26 24.32
N GLY A 30 -17.19 -14.43 23.05
CA GLY A 30 -18.58 -14.44 22.61
C GLY A 30 -19.30 -15.78 22.75
N LEU A 31 -18.58 -16.88 22.65
CA LEU A 31 -19.16 -18.24 22.68
C LEU A 31 -18.74 -19.06 23.89
N GLY A 32 -17.64 -18.71 24.55
CA GLY A 32 -17.01 -19.58 25.51
C GLY A 32 -16.47 -20.86 24.85
N GLY A 33 -16.27 -21.89 25.63
CA GLY A 33 -15.81 -23.21 25.18
C GLY A 33 -14.29 -23.40 25.26
N SER A 34 -13.84 -24.62 24.98
CA SER A 34 -12.41 -24.91 25.01
C SER A 34 -11.71 -24.36 23.76
N SER A 35 -10.49 -23.90 23.95
CA SER A 35 -9.60 -23.39 22.87
C SER A 35 -9.46 -24.40 21.70
N ILE A 36 -9.50 -25.70 21.98
CA ILE A 36 -9.44 -26.77 20.97
C ILE A 36 -10.72 -26.81 20.13
N ALA A 37 -11.90 -26.69 20.78
CA ALA A 37 -13.18 -26.69 20.09
C ALA A 37 -13.31 -25.46 19.17
N VAL A 38 -12.95 -24.28 19.66
CA VAL A 38 -12.90 -23.02 18.85
C VAL A 38 -11.97 -23.18 17.65
N GLN A 39 -10.76 -23.69 17.83
CA GLN A 39 -9.82 -23.91 16.75
C GLN A 39 -10.36 -24.91 15.69
N THR A 40 -11.02 -25.96 16.12
CA THR A 40 -11.61 -26.95 15.22
C THR A 40 -12.77 -26.35 14.43
N ALA A 41 -13.63 -25.55 15.07
CA ALA A 41 -14.74 -24.86 14.42
C ALA A 41 -14.25 -23.81 13.40
N LEU A 42 -13.24 -23.01 13.73
CA LEU A 42 -12.59 -22.07 12.83
C LEU A 42 -12.01 -22.78 11.60
N ARG A 43 -11.33 -23.91 11.79
CA ARG A 43 -10.79 -24.69 10.68
C ARG A 43 -11.89 -25.17 9.73
N ARG A 44 -13.02 -25.65 10.27
CA ARG A 44 -14.19 -26.09 9.48
C ARG A 44 -14.80 -24.94 8.67
N LEU A 45 -14.97 -23.76 9.27
CA LEU A 45 -15.49 -22.58 8.56
C LEU A 45 -14.55 -22.14 7.45
N LYS A 46 -13.24 -22.16 7.68
CA LYS A 46 -12.22 -21.85 6.68
C LYS A 46 -12.27 -22.87 5.52
N GLN A 47 -12.38 -24.16 5.80
CA GLN A 47 -12.54 -25.20 4.76
C GLN A 47 -13.81 -25.04 3.93
N LYS A 48 -14.90 -24.53 4.54
CA LYS A 48 -16.15 -24.20 3.85
C LYS A 48 -16.11 -22.85 3.11
N GLY A 49 -14.97 -22.16 3.11
CA GLY A 49 -14.86 -20.83 2.49
C GLY A 49 -15.71 -19.73 3.13
N ARG A 50 -16.18 -19.94 4.39
CA ARG A 50 -16.99 -18.96 5.12
C ARG A 50 -16.14 -17.88 5.78
N ILE A 51 -14.89 -18.16 6.05
CA ILE A 51 -13.90 -17.23 6.60
C ILE A 51 -12.56 -17.39 5.89
N ALA A 52 -11.83 -16.29 5.78
CA ALA A 52 -10.43 -16.22 5.36
C ALA A 52 -9.55 -15.89 6.58
N SER A 53 -8.26 -16.25 6.52
CA SER A 53 -7.33 -15.95 7.62
C SER A 53 -5.99 -15.50 7.04
N PRO A 54 -5.83 -14.19 6.74
CA PRO A 54 -4.60 -13.64 6.20
C PRO A 54 -3.42 -13.74 7.18
N ARG A 55 -3.71 -13.78 8.48
CA ARG A 55 -2.74 -14.00 9.56
C ARG A 55 -3.31 -14.90 10.65
N ARG A 56 -2.40 -15.48 11.44
CA ARG A 56 -2.77 -16.31 12.60
C ARG A 56 -3.55 -15.46 13.61
N GLY A 57 -4.71 -15.95 14.02
CA GLY A 57 -5.56 -15.31 15.01
C GLY A 57 -6.42 -14.15 14.46
N PHE A 58 -6.29 -13.82 13.19
CA PHE A 58 -7.09 -12.80 12.50
C PHE A 58 -7.94 -13.46 11.42
N HIS A 59 -9.23 -13.21 11.43
CA HIS A 59 -10.20 -13.83 10.55
C HIS A 59 -11.08 -12.78 9.89
N VAL A 60 -11.37 -13.02 8.61
CA VAL A 60 -12.24 -12.18 7.78
C VAL A 60 -13.42 -13.04 7.35
N ILE A 61 -14.64 -12.58 7.56
CA ILE A 61 -15.86 -13.23 7.08
C ILE A 61 -15.91 -13.06 5.56
N VAL A 62 -16.21 -14.13 4.85
CA VAL A 62 -16.31 -14.14 3.39
C VAL A 62 -17.78 -14.13 2.99
N PRO A 63 -18.34 -12.97 2.59
CA PRO A 63 -19.70 -12.86 2.09
C PRO A 63 -19.92 -13.74 0.85
N PRO A 64 -21.17 -14.09 0.51
CA PRO A 64 -21.48 -14.96 -0.62
C PRO A 64 -20.88 -14.51 -1.95
N GLU A 65 -20.87 -13.21 -2.23
CA GLU A 65 -20.35 -12.58 -3.45
C GLU A 65 -18.82 -12.74 -3.62
N TYR A 66 -18.10 -12.89 -2.50
CA TYR A 66 -16.63 -13.07 -2.50
C TYR A 66 -16.18 -14.53 -2.35
N ARG A 67 -17.09 -15.49 -2.27
CA ARG A 67 -16.74 -16.92 -2.11
C ARG A 67 -15.85 -17.45 -3.23
N ALA A 68 -16.10 -17.05 -4.47
CA ALA A 68 -15.26 -17.42 -5.61
C ALA A 68 -13.84 -16.85 -5.52
N ALA A 69 -13.68 -15.67 -4.94
CA ALA A 69 -12.38 -15.04 -4.66
C ALA A 69 -11.73 -15.60 -3.37
N GLY A 70 -12.52 -16.16 -2.46
CA GLY A 70 -12.10 -16.74 -1.19
C GLY A 70 -11.75 -15.71 -0.10
N CYS A 71 -11.90 -14.40 -0.40
CA CYS A 71 -11.69 -13.30 0.54
C CYS A 71 -12.31 -12.02 -0.07
N PRO A 72 -12.92 -11.11 0.72
CA PRO A 72 -13.26 -9.77 0.26
C PRO A 72 -12.00 -8.94 -0.01
N PRO A 73 -12.11 -7.77 -0.68
CA PRO A 73 -10.99 -6.88 -0.96
C PRO A 73 -10.17 -6.53 0.29
N ALA A 74 -8.87 -6.31 0.13
CA ALA A 74 -7.99 -5.98 1.25
C ALA A 74 -8.39 -4.67 1.95
N SER A 75 -8.97 -3.71 1.22
CA SER A 75 -9.49 -2.45 1.76
C SER A 75 -10.50 -2.65 2.91
N TRP A 76 -11.22 -3.76 2.92
CA TRP A 76 -12.20 -4.06 3.97
C TRP A 76 -11.56 -4.38 5.32
N PHE A 77 -10.32 -4.83 5.35
CA PHE A 77 -9.73 -5.36 6.58
C PHE A 77 -8.28 -4.94 6.84
N ILE A 78 -7.68 -4.14 5.97
CA ILE A 78 -6.25 -3.80 6.11
C ILE A 78 -5.96 -3.00 7.37
N ASP A 79 -6.84 -2.05 7.73
CA ASP A 79 -6.68 -1.21 8.92
C ASP A 79 -6.73 -2.07 10.20
N ASP A 80 -7.71 -2.95 10.31
CA ASP A 80 -7.83 -3.86 11.45
C ASP A 80 -6.72 -4.90 11.49
N LEU A 81 -6.28 -5.38 10.31
CA LEU A 81 -5.15 -6.30 10.23
C LEU A 81 -3.86 -5.65 10.75
N MET A 82 -3.59 -4.41 10.36
CA MET A 82 -2.39 -3.71 10.80
C MET A 82 -2.47 -3.32 12.28
N LYS A 83 -3.64 -2.93 12.79
CA LYS A 83 -3.91 -2.77 14.23
C LYS A 83 -3.69 -4.06 15.00
N HIS A 84 -4.20 -5.19 14.50
CA HIS A 84 -3.99 -6.51 15.11
C HIS A 84 -2.50 -6.90 15.17
N LEU A 85 -1.72 -6.47 14.19
CA LEU A 85 -0.26 -6.67 14.16
C LEU A 85 0.50 -5.65 15.02
N GLY A 86 -0.15 -4.62 15.56
CA GLY A 86 0.46 -3.53 16.32
C GLY A 86 1.43 -2.72 15.48
N ARG A 87 1.03 -2.32 14.24
CA ARG A 87 1.92 -1.68 13.27
C ARG A 87 1.34 -0.41 12.68
N ASP A 88 2.17 0.61 12.59
CA ASP A 88 1.90 1.76 11.73
C ASP A 88 1.97 1.36 10.26
N TYR A 89 1.08 1.93 9.47
CA TYR A 89 0.98 1.62 8.05
C TYR A 89 0.27 2.73 7.26
N TYR A 90 0.45 2.69 5.96
CA TYR A 90 -0.45 3.28 4.97
C TYR A 90 -0.44 2.46 3.68
N VAL A 91 -1.51 2.55 2.89
CA VAL A 91 -1.59 2.02 1.53
C VAL A 91 -0.76 2.91 0.62
N GLY A 92 0.19 2.35 -0.13
CA GLY A 92 1.16 3.10 -0.92
C GLY A 92 1.39 2.51 -2.32
N ILE A 93 2.39 3.03 -3.00
CA ILE A 93 2.86 2.61 -4.32
C ILE A 93 1.70 2.59 -5.34
N LEU A 94 1.62 1.57 -6.19
CA LEU A 94 0.60 1.44 -7.23
C LEU A 94 -0.82 1.30 -6.68
N THR A 95 -0.99 0.74 -5.48
CA THR A 95 -2.32 0.66 -4.87
C THR A 95 -2.84 2.04 -4.50
N ALA A 96 -2.01 2.91 -3.94
CA ALA A 96 -2.39 4.30 -3.69
C ALA A 96 -2.56 5.08 -5.00
N ALA A 97 -1.67 4.90 -5.98
CA ALA A 97 -1.81 5.52 -7.30
C ALA A 97 -3.18 5.17 -7.94
N ALA A 98 -3.57 3.90 -7.94
CA ALA A 98 -4.87 3.47 -8.45
C ALA A 98 -6.06 4.08 -7.67
N LEU A 99 -5.94 4.25 -6.35
CA LEU A 99 -6.97 4.91 -5.53
C LEU A 99 -7.08 6.41 -5.84
N HIS A 100 -5.99 7.05 -6.26
CA HIS A 100 -5.98 8.42 -6.77
C HIS A 100 -6.40 8.54 -8.24
N GLY A 101 -6.72 7.43 -8.90
CA GLY A 101 -7.12 7.39 -10.30
C GLY A 101 -5.96 7.32 -11.29
N ALA A 102 -4.72 7.14 -10.80
CA ALA A 102 -3.54 6.93 -11.63
C ALA A 102 -3.25 5.42 -11.75
N GLY A 103 -3.29 4.91 -12.99
CA GLY A 103 -3.06 3.50 -13.31
C GLY A 103 -4.21 2.87 -14.07
N HIS A 104 -3.93 2.43 -15.28
CA HIS A 104 -4.93 1.79 -16.17
C HIS A 104 -5.43 0.45 -15.66
N GLN A 105 -4.73 -0.18 -14.70
CA GLN A 105 -5.09 -1.50 -14.14
C GLN A 105 -4.97 -1.51 -12.62
N GLN A 106 -5.95 -2.12 -11.97
CA GLN A 106 -5.83 -2.37 -10.53
C GLN A 106 -4.65 -3.31 -10.26
N PRO A 107 -3.77 -2.95 -9.32
CA PRO A 107 -2.63 -3.80 -8.98
C PRO A 107 -3.08 -5.19 -8.50
N MET A 108 -2.45 -6.25 -9.04
CA MET A 108 -2.70 -7.64 -8.64
C MET A 108 -2.32 -7.93 -7.18
N VAL A 109 -1.58 -7.02 -6.55
CA VAL A 109 -1.09 -7.11 -5.17
C VAL A 109 -1.44 -5.82 -4.46
N PHE A 110 -2.09 -5.93 -3.32
CA PHE A 110 -2.37 -4.79 -2.45
C PHE A 110 -1.09 -4.40 -1.71
N GLN A 111 -0.59 -3.19 -1.97
CA GLN A 111 0.70 -2.72 -1.49
C GLN A 111 0.55 -1.79 -0.30
N VAL A 112 1.29 -2.08 0.74
CA VAL A 112 1.25 -1.37 2.02
C VAL A 112 2.66 -0.98 2.41
N ILE A 113 2.83 0.22 2.92
CA ILE A 113 4.05 0.67 3.58
C ILE A 113 3.86 0.50 5.09
N GLY A 114 4.83 -0.09 5.76
CA GLY A 114 4.79 -0.31 7.20
C GLY A 114 6.15 -0.06 7.87
N ASP A 115 6.19 -0.03 9.19
CA ASP A 115 7.41 0.18 9.99
C ASP A 115 8.49 -0.88 9.71
N ARG A 116 8.09 -2.06 9.28
CA ARG A 116 8.97 -3.17 8.87
C ARG A 116 8.30 -4.07 7.85
N ALA A 117 9.09 -4.71 6.99
CA ALA A 117 8.61 -5.69 6.03
C ALA A 117 8.01 -6.91 6.73
N THR A 118 7.05 -7.53 6.09
CA THR A 118 6.49 -8.82 6.50
C THR A 118 6.58 -9.81 5.36
N ARG A 119 6.47 -11.11 5.69
CA ARG A 119 6.24 -12.10 4.64
C ARG A 119 4.92 -11.77 3.93
N PRO A 120 4.86 -11.89 2.60
CA PRO A 120 3.63 -11.69 1.86
C PRO A 120 2.45 -12.43 2.49
N MET A 121 1.31 -11.78 2.52
CA MET A 121 0.07 -12.35 3.04
C MET A 121 -0.83 -12.72 1.89
N GLN A 122 -1.50 -13.86 2.01
CA GLN A 122 -2.48 -14.31 1.03
C GLN A 122 -3.72 -14.86 1.73
N ALA A 123 -4.88 -14.44 1.24
CA ALA A 123 -6.17 -14.96 1.65
C ALA A 123 -7.06 -15.06 0.41
N GLY A 124 -7.43 -16.29 0.03
CA GLY A 124 -8.06 -16.50 -1.28
C GLY A 124 -7.19 -15.97 -2.43
N ARG A 125 -7.78 -15.12 -3.28
CA ARG A 125 -7.08 -14.43 -4.37
C ARG A 125 -6.41 -13.12 -3.94
N VAL A 126 -6.74 -12.61 -2.76
CA VAL A 126 -6.15 -11.37 -2.24
C VAL A 126 -4.71 -11.61 -1.81
N ARG A 127 -3.80 -10.79 -2.33
CA ARG A 127 -2.38 -10.77 -1.97
C ARG A 127 -2.03 -9.41 -1.39
N ILE A 128 -1.30 -9.39 -0.27
CA ILE A 128 -0.88 -8.15 0.41
C ILE A 128 0.63 -8.22 0.63
N ASN A 129 1.34 -7.21 0.15
CA ASN A 129 2.76 -7.02 0.42
C ASN A 129 2.96 -5.79 1.30
N VAL A 130 3.78 -5.93 2.35
CA VAL A 130 4.18 -4.82 3.22
C VAL A 130 5.65 -4.50 2.98
N HIS A 131 5.91 -3.29 2.49
CA HIS A 131 7.24 -2.74 2.26
C HIS A 131 7.67 -1.92 3.48
N ALA A 132 8.95 -2.00 3.85
CA ALA A 132 9.46 -1.31 5.03
C ALA A 132 9.80 0.15 4.76
N SER A 133 9.35 1.04 5.65
CA SER A 133 9.79 2.43 5.71
C SER A 133 10.00 2.86 7.16
N LYS A 134 11.15 3.47 7.43
CA LYS A 134 11.44 4.06 8.76
C LYS A 134 10.63 5.35 9.02
N THR A 135 10.10 5.95 7.97
CA THR A 135 9.37 7.23 8.02
C THR A 135 7.86 7.05 7.93
N VAL A 136 7.34 5.82 8.07
CA VAL A 136 5.90 5.53 7.94
C VAL A 136 5.02 6.42 8.82
N ALA A 137 5.43 6.70 10.05
CA ALA A 137 4.67 7.49 10.99
C ALA A 137 4.67 9.02 10.72
N THR A 138 5.58 9.49 9.85
CA THR A 138 5.73 10.93 9.53
C THR A 138 5.32 11.28 8.11
N MET A 139 4.97 10.29 7.30
CA MET A 139 4.53 10.53 5.92
C MET A 139 3.10 11.08 5.91
N PRO A 140 2.82 12.10 5.08
CA PRO A 140 1.46 12.58 4.87
C PRO A 140 0.55 11.50 4.30
N VAL A 141 -0.60 11.30 4.95
CA VAL A 141 -1.61 10.30 4.56
C VAL A 141 -3.02 10.87 4.73
N ASP A 142 -3.95 10.38 3.91
CA ASP A 142 -5.37 10.64 4.03
C ASP A 142 -6.09 9.43 4.65
N ARG A 143 -7.21 9.68 5.33
CA ARG A 143 -8.13 8.62 5.77
C ARG A 143 -9.21 8.47 4.71
N VAL A 144 -9.25 7.31 4.06
CA VAL A 144 -10.19 6.98 2.99
C VAL A 144 -11.23 6.01 3.51
N ASP A 145 -12.51 6.31 3.27
CA ASP A 145 -13.61 5.45 3.65
C ASP A 145 -13.61 4.14 2.84
N THR A 146 -14.02 3.07 3.48
CA THR A 146 -14.19 1.74 2.89
C THR A 146 -15.55 1.19 3.30
N GLU A 147 -15.98 0.06 2.73
CA GLU A 147 -17.27 -0.57 3.08
C GLU A 147 -17.38 -1.00 4.56
N THR A 148 -16.24 -1.09 5.26
CA THR A 148 -16.22 -1.60 6.64
C THR A 148 -15.59 -0.64 7.64
N GLY A 149 -15.18 0.54 7.21
CA GLY A 149 -14.51 1.52 8.06
C GLY A 149 -13.63 2.46 7.26
N THR A 150 -12.41 2.72 7.69
CA THR A 150 -11.46 3.60 6.99
C THR A 150 -10.09 2.94 6.90
N MET A 151 -9.26 3.38 5.94
CA MET A 151 -7.86 3.01 5.85
C MET A 151 -6.97 4.24 5.63
N ALA A 152 -5.70 4.17 6.05
CA ALA A 152 -4.71 5.19 5.74
C ALA A 152 -4.16 4.96 4.33
N VAL A 153 -4.16 6.01 3.50
CA VAL A 153 -3.66 6.00 2.12
C VAL A 153 -2.64 7.13 1.97
N ALA A 154 -1.53 6.87 1.30
CA ALA A 154 -0.56 7.91 0.93
C ALA A 154 -1.25 9.05 0.16
N THR A 155 -0.91 10.31 0.47
CA THR A 155 -1.34 11.44 -0.39
C THR A 155 -0.78 11.28 -1.80
N PRO A 156 -1.26 12.02 -2.82
CA PRO A 156 -0.67 11.99 -4.16
C PRO A 156 0.85 12.21 -4.14
N GLU A 157 1.32 13.18 -3.35
CA GLU A 157 2.73 13.53 -3.25
C GLU A 157 3.54 12.42 -2.55
N THR A 158 3.01 11.85 -1.47
CA THR A 158 3.62 10.69 -0.81
C THR A 158 3.67 9.49 -1.76
N THR A 159 2.59 9.27 -2.54
CA THR A 159 2.52 8.21 -3.56
C THR A 159 3.59 8.39 -4.63
N ALA A 160 3.81 9.62 -5.12
CA ALA A 160 4.86 9.92 -6.10
C ALA A 160 6.25 9.53 -5.58
N PHE A 161 6.56 9.86 -4.33
CA PHE A 161 7.83 9.43 -3.71
C PHE A 161 7.91 7.91 -3.48
N ASP A 162 6.81 7.26 -3.11
CA ASP A 162 6.78 5.80 -2.94
C ASP A 162 6.99 5.05 -4.26
N LEU A 163 6.43 5.54 -5.37
CA LEU A 163 6.66 4.98 -6.71
C LEU A 163 8.16 4.98 -7.06
N VAL A 164 8.86 6.07 -6.79
CA VAL A 164 10.30 6.20 -7.00
C VAL A 164 11.10 5.31 -6.06
N ARG A 165 10.80 5.37 -4.77
CA ARG A 165 11.52 4.64 -3.73
C ARG A 165 11.39 3.12 -3.88
N PHE A 166 10.22 2.66 -4.29
CA PHE A 166 9.91 1.25 -4.47
C PHE A 166 9.72 0.90 -5.95
N PHE A 167 10.51 1.51 -6.85
CA PHE A 167 10.36 1.41 -8.30
C PHE A 167 10.26 -0.05 -8.80
N SER A 168 10.98 -1.00 -8.19
CA SER A 168 10.87 -2.41 -8.55
C SER A 168 9.50 -3.01 -8.21
N ALA A 169 8.86 -2.56 -7.13
CA ALA A 169 7.50 -2.96 -6.75
C ALA A 169 6.44 -2.17 -7.54
N ALA A 170 6.83 -1.04 -8.11
CA ALA A 170 6.02 -0.21 -9.00
C ALA A 170 6.14 -0.61 -10.48
N GLY A 171 6.79 -1.73 -10.83
CA GLY A 171 6.90 -2.21 -12.21
C GLY A 171 7.97 -1.51 -13.04
N HIS A 172 9.04 -1.03 -12.39
CA HIS A 172 10.18 -0.33 -12.98
C HIS A 172 9.86 1.08 -13.52
N TRP A 173 10.88 1.75 -14.11
CA TRP A 173 10.81 3.20 -14.38
C TRP A 173 9.75 3.61 -15.40
N ASN A 174 9.48 2.83 -16.43
CA ASN A 174 8.44 3.15 -17.42
C ASN A 174 7.06 3.18 -16.77
N ASN A 175 6.73 2.16 -15.97
CA ASN A 175 5.46 2.14 -15.25
C ASN A 175 5.37 3.23 -14.16
N VAL A 176 6.51 3.57 -13.51
CA VAL A 176 6.57 4.70 -12.59
C VAL A 176 6.30 6.01 -13.33
N ALA A 177 6.91 6.22 -14.51
CA ALA A 177 6.72 7.41 -15.33
C ALA A 177 5.25 7.55 -15.76
N THR A 178 4.65 6.47 -16.28
CA THR A 178 3.22 6.46 -16.65
C THR A 178 2.33 6.81 -15.44
N ALA A 179 2.55 6.18 -14.29
CA ALA A 179 1.78 6.49 -13.08
C ALA A 179 1.99 7.93 -12.58
N LEU A 180 3.20 8.50 -12.72
CA LEU A 180 3.48 9.89 -12.36
C LEU A 180 2.78 10.88 -13.30
N SER A 181 2.75 10.60 -14.61
CA SER A 181 2.03 11.42 -15.59
C SER A 181 0.55 11.50 -15.27
N GLU A 182 -0.08 10.36 -14.96
CA GLU A 182 -1.50 10.31 -14.59
C GLU A 182 -1.78 10.94 -13.21
N LEU A 183 -0.82 10.85 -12.29
CA LEU A 183 -0.94 11.41 -10.94
C LEU A 183 -0.75 12.94 -10.93
N GLY A 184 -0.10 13.52 -11.97
CA GLY A 184 0.26 14.94 -12.06
C GLY A 184 -0.89 15.88 -11.76
N GLU A 185 -2.10 15.61 -12.27
CA GLU A 185 -3.30 16.41 -12.01
C GLU A 185 -3.72 16.51 -10.54
N LYS A 186 -3.22 15.59 -9.68
CA LYS A 186 -3.55 15.52 -8.25
C LYS A 186 -2.43 16.06 -7.36
N ILE A 187 -1.26 16.25 -7.91
CA ILE A 187 -0.06 16.66 -7.15
C ILE A 187 -0.05 18.18 -6.97
N ASP A 188 0.26 18.59 -5.74
CA ASP A 188 0.59 19.96 -5.39
C ASP A 188 2.12 20.09 -5.22
N GLY A 189 2.75 21.02 -5.96
CA GLY A 189 4.21 21.23 -5.93
C GLY A 189 4.75 21.65 -4.56
N ASP A 190 4.01 22.45 -3.80
CA ASP A 190 4.42 22.87 -2.45
C ASP A 190 4.33 21.71 -1.45
N ARG A 191 3.30 20.86 -1.57
CA ARG A 191 3.16 19.63 -0.78
C ARG A 191 4.25 18.61 -1.10
N LEU A 192 4.77 18.56 -2.33
CA LEU A 192 5.95 17.75 -2.65
C LEU A 192 7.15 18.14 -1.79
N VAL A 193 7.34 19.45 -1.52
CA VAL A 193 8.42 19.96 -0.66
C VAL A 193 8.22 19.51 0.79
N GLU A 194 6.99 19.48 1.29
CA GLU A 194 6.69 18.96 2.63
C GLU A 194 7.12 17.49 2.75
N VAL A 195 6.72 16.67 1.77
CA VAL A 195 7.10 15.24 1.75
C VAL A 195 8.61 15.05 1.57
N ALA A 196 9.27 15.90 0.77
CA ALA A 196 10.71 15.84 0.53
C ALA A 196 11.55 15.95 1.81
N ALA A 197 11.02 16.60 2.85
CA ALA A 197 11.69 16.69 4.15
C ALA A 197 11.79 15.34 4.90
N HIS A 198 10.97 14.37 4.53
CA HIS A 198 10.87 13.05 5.17
C HIS A 198 11.52 11.91 4.36
N VAL A 199 11.99 12.19 3.15
CA VAL A 199 12.59 11.19 2.25
C VAL A 199 14.07 11.46 2.01
N ARG A 200 14.76 10.52 1.38
CA ARG A 200 16.20 10.66 1.07
C ARG A 200 16.40 11.58 -0.13
N LEU A 201 17.44 12.42 -0.11
CA LEU A 201 17.79 13.31 -1.23
C LEU A 201 17.89 12.59 -2.59
N PRO A 202 18.49 11.38 -2.71
CA PRO A 202 18.47 10.65 -3.99
C PRO A 202 17.07 10.34 -4.53
N ASP A 203 16.08 10.14 -3.66
CA ASP A 203 14.71 9.88 -4.10
C ASP A 203 14.04 11.18 -4.58
N VAL A 204 14.38 12.33 -3.96
CA VAL A 204 13.96 13.66 -4.43
C VAL A 204 14.55 13.96 -5.82
N GLN A 205 15.85 13.69 -6.03
CA GLN A 205 16.52 13.90 -7.32
C GLN A 205 15.88 13.06 -8.43
N ARG A 206 15.58 11.78 -8.14
CA ARG A 206 14.92 10.88 -9.11
C ARG A 206 13.49 11.31 -9.41
N LEU A 207 12.70 11.66 -8.38
CA LEU A 207 11.32 12.13 -8.61
C LEU A 207 11.31 13.38 -9.47
N GLY A 208 12.10 14.39 -9.13
CA GLY A 208 12.16 15.63 -9.89
C GLY A 208 12.57 15.40 -11.35
N TYR A 209 13.57 14.55 -11.59
CA TYR A 209 13.97 14.17 -12.94
C TYR A 209 12.81 13.49 -13.69
N LEU A 210 12.16 12.50 -13.10
CA LEU A 210 11.06 11.77 -13.72
C LEU A 210 9.87 12.70 -14.01
N MET A 211 9.51 13.61 -13.10
CA MET A 211 8.47 14.61 -13.35
C MET A 211 8.82 15.51 -14.53
N THR A 212 10.09 15.87 -14.71
CA THR A 212 10.55 16.61 -15.91
C THR A 212 10.38 15.76 -17.19
N VAL A 213 10.72 14.47 -17.13
CA VAL A 213 10.59 13.55 -18.27
C VAL A 213 9.13 13.34 -18.69
N VAL A 214 8.20 13.27 -17.73
CA VAL A 214 6.78 13.07 -18.03
C VAL A 214 6.01 14.35 -18.37
N GLY A 215 6.71 15.51 -18.45
CA GLY A 215 6.09 16.78 -18.80
C GLY A 215 5.57 17.60 -17.62
N GLU A 216 5.73 17.13 -16.40
CA GLU A 216 5.26 17.76 -15.15
C GLU A 216 6.37 18.61 -14.48
N GLY A 217 7.27 19.16 -15.27
CA GLY A 217 8.43 19.93 -14.79
C GLY A 217 8.07 21.19 -14.01
N ASP A 218 6.94 21.81 -14.29
CA ASP A 218 6.45 23.00 -13.58
C ASP A 218 6.01 22.65 -12.14
N LEU A 219 5.35 21.53 -11.95
CA LEU A 219 4.99 21.02 -10.62
C LEU A 219 6.21 20.66 -9.78
N ALA A 220 7.32 20.29 -10.43
CA ALA A 220 8.58 19.98 -9.77
C ALA A 220 9.45 21.22 -9.47
N GLU A 221 9.08 22.43 -9.91
CA GLU A 221 9.88 23.65 -9.69
C GLU A 221 10.10 23.96 -8.20
N PRO A 222 9.09 23.94 -7.30
CA PRO A 222 9.31 24.12 -5.86
C PRO A 222 10.31 23.10 -5.28
N LEU A 223 10.25 21.85 -5.77
CA LEU A 223 11.15 20.78 -5.37
C LEU A 223 12.60 21.04 -5.83
N ALA A 224 12.79 21.56 -7.05
CA ALA A 224 14.11 21.96 -7.57
C ALA A 224 14.73 23.09 -6.73
N GLN A 225 13.94 24.12 -6.40
CA GLN A 225 14.38 25.24 -5.57
C GLN A 225 14.73 24.76 -4.14
N TRP A 226 13.95 23.84 -3.60
CA TRP A 226 14.22 23.24 -2.31
C TRP A 226 15.53 22.43 -2.31
N LEU A 227 15.78 21.66 -3.38
CA LEU A 227 16.98 20.85 -3.55
C LEU A 227 18.24 21.71 -3.76
N ALA A 228 18.15 22.81 -4.51
CA ALA A 228 19.25 23.72 -4.79
C ALA A 228 19.90 24.34 -3.54
N ARG A 229 19.13 24.45 -2.45
CA ARG A 229 19.59 24.96 -1.16
C ARG A 229 20.35 23.90 -0.30
N ARG A 230 20.53 22.70 -0.84
CA ARG A 230 21.12 21.55 -0.15
C ARG A 230 22.38 21.05 -0.84
N ARG A 231 23.31 20.50 -0.04
CA ARG A 231 24.46 19.81 -0.60
C ARG A 231 24.02 18.42 -1.06
N THR A 232 24.06 18.17 -2.34
CA THR A 232 23.72 16.89 -2.97
C THR A 232 24.89 16.39 -3.80
N SER A 233 25.11 15.10 -3.84
CA SER A 233 25.99 14.44 -4.80
C SER A 233 25.20 14.05 -6.05
N VAL A 234 25.93 13.80 -7.15
CA VAL A 234 25.33 13.22 -8.35
C VAL A 234 24.92 11.78 -8.04
N VAL A 235 23.71 11.42 -8.44
CA VAL A 235 23.15 10.06 -8.27
C VAL A 235 22.80 9.46 -9.63
N HIS A 236 22.70 8.15 -9.70
CA HIS A 236 22.21 7.45 -10.88
C HIS A 236 20.70 7.23 -10.78
N LEU A 237 20.00 7.29 -11.91
CA LEU A 237 18.60 6.84 -11.98
C LEU A 237 18.52 5.36 -11.57
N ARG A 238 19.39 4.51 -12.17
CA ARG A 238 19.59 3.11 -11.81
C ARG A 238 20.91 2.93 -11.04
N THR A 239 20.81 2.49 -9.81
CA THR A 239 22.01 2.25 -8.96
C THR A 239 22.77 0.98 -9.31
N ASP A 240 22.13 0.04 -10.00
CA ASP A 240 22.66 -1.26 -10.40
C ASP A 240 23.20 -1.26 -11.84
N ARG A 241 23.26 -0.09 -12.51
CA ARG A 241 23.82 0.08 -13.85
C ARG A 241 24.97 1.11 -13.85
N PRO A 242 25.99 0.93 -14.69
CA PRO A 242 27.03 1.94 -14.87
C PRO A 242 26.46 3.25 -15.45
N ALA A 243 27.19 4.34 -15.28
CA ALA A 243 26.80 5.64 -15.82
C ALA A 243 26.64 5.63 -17.34
N GLY A 244 27.48 4.87 -18.06
CA GLY A 244 27.58 4.95 -19.52
C GLY A 244 28.16 6.30 -19.99
N GLU A 245 27.99 6.61 -21.28
CA GLU A 245 28.37 7.90 -21.90
C GLU A 245 27.14 8.87 -21.89
N VAL A 246 26.49 9.01 -20.74
CA VAL A 246 25.28 9.84 -20.61
C VAL A 246 25.61 11.11 -19.84
N GLU A 247 25.16 12.24 -20.36
CA GLU A 247 25.36 13.55 -19.73
C GLU A 247 24.54 13.66 -18.42
N VAL A 248 25.14 14.32 -17.43
CA VAL A 248 24.49 14.53 -16.13
C VAL A 248 23.40 15.56 -16.26
N ASP A 249 22.20 15.27 -15.82
CA ASP A 249 21.18 16.29 -15.59
C ASP A 249 21.62 17.19 -14.43
N HIS A 250 21.98 18.44 -14.75
CA HIS A 250 22.52 19.39 -13.79
C HIS A 250 21.46 19.94 -12.83
N ARG A 251 20.19 20.01 -13.26
CA ARG A 251 19.08 20.50 -12.42
C ARG A 251 18.84 19.55 -11.25
N TRP A 252 18.79 18.24 -11.55
CA TRP A 252 18.50 17.21 -10.57
C TRP A 252 19.76 16.53 -10.04
N ARG A 253 20.95 16.87 -10.59
CA ARG A 253 22.23 16.20 -10.29
C ARG A 253 22.12 14.67 -10.42
N LEU A 254 21.64 14.22 -11.57
CA LEU A 254 21.31 12.85 -11.82
C LEU A 254 21.90 12.38 -13.15
N VAL A 255 22.46 11.16 -13.17
CA VAL A 255 22.85 10.46 -14.40
C VAL A 255 21.65 9.63 -14.88
N PRO A 256 21.03 9.95 -16.03
CA PRO A 256 19.90 9.23 -16.58
C PRO A 256 20.35 7.96 -17.33
N ASN A 257 20.93 7.02 -16.61
CA ASN A 257 21.54 5.82 -17.16
C ASN A 257 20.54 4.69 -17.51
N GLU A 258 19.29 5.03 -17.67
CA GLU A 258 18.21 4.21 -18.24
C GLU A 258 17.25 5.11 -19.00
N GLN A 259 16.89 4.70 -20.21
CA GLN A 259 15.82 5.36 -20.97
C GLN A 259 14.49 5.09 -20.31
N VAL A 260 13.67 6.13 -20.19
CA VAL A 260 12.33 6.06 -19.59
C VAL A 260 11.33 6.44 -20.67
N ASP A 261 10.48 5.50 -21.03
CA ASP A 261 9.42 5.66 -22.00
C ASP A 261 8.06 5.67 -21.27
N ILE A 262 7.15 6.54 -21.71
CA ILE A 262 5.78 6.63 -21.18
C ILE A 262 4.89 5.81 -22.10
N ASP A 263 4.25 4.78 -21.55
CA ASP A 263 3.19 4.06 -22.25
C ASP A 263 1.88 4.87 -22.08
N LEU A 264 1.51 5.64 -23.11
CA LEU A 264 0.29 6.45 -23.17
C LEU A 264 -0.90 5.64 -23.65
#